data_0de8187fac6da8440a505d964a0eb0af
#
_entry.id   0de8187fac6da8440a505d964a0eb0af
#
_cell.length_a   1.000
_cell.length_b   1.000
_cell.length_c   1.000
_cell.angle_alpha   90.00
_cell.angle_beta   90.00
_cell.angle_gamma   90.00
#
_symmetry.space_group_name_H-M   'P 1'
#
loop_
_entity.id
_entity.type
_entity.pdbx_description
1 polymer ?
#
loop_
_entity_poly.entity_id
_entity_poly.type
_entity_poly.pdbx_seq_one_letter_code
_entity_poly.pdbx_strand_id
1 'polypeptide(L)'
;MHRVDYHPAPHLTGGHLLGTDSKGADIAAYLFGGLQVNIKAALIYLPIVYSIGLTLGMFMGYFGGKADLLTQRIIEVFSQLPFLFVVMIMADFVPLHLRGMFLILVLLSMFGWMHITYLVRTATMKEKTREYVAAARIMGAGPFHILARHILPNLTGIVVTLLPFSIAAVVLSLASLDYLGFGLPDTYAGWGRLLNDGLSKLSSPWVVSSAFCALVITLMLVTFIGEAVREAVDPRRHTYYE
;
A
#
# COMPACT_ATOMS: atom_id res chain seq x y z
N MET A 1 -17.94 33.60 -19.87
CA MET A 1 -17.27 33.41 -18.56
C MET A 1 -18.34 32.98 -17.57
N HIS A 2 -18.57 31.68 -17.38
CA HIS A 2 -19.41 31.22 -16.27
C HIS A 2 -18.59 31.41 -15.00
N ARG A 3 -19.04 32.33 -14.11
CA ARG A 3 -18.60 32.38 -12.73
C ARG A 3 -19.02 31.04 -12.11
N VAL A 4 -18.08 30.19 -11.78
CA VAL A 4 -18.32 29.07 -10.90
C VAL A 4 -18.50 29.70 -9.53
N ASP A 5 -19.75 29.87 -9.10
CA ASP A 5 -20.04 30.34 -7.75
C ASP A 5 -19.62 29.23 -6.78
N TYR A 6 -18.53 29.50 -6.07
CA TYR A 6 -18.13 28.67 -4.93
C TYR A 6 -19.27 28.69 -3.92
N HIS A 7 -19.91 27.56 -3.69
CA HIS A 7 -20.86 27.44 -2.59
C HIS A 7 -20.07 27.40 -1.28
N PRO A 8 -20.12 28.47 -0.48
CA PRO A 8 -19.21 28.63 0.66
C PRO A 8 -19.64 27.89 1.92
N ALA A 9 -20.39 26.82 1.85
CA ALA A 9 -20.69 26.00 3.02
C ALA A 9 -21.08 24.57 2.63
N PRO A 10 -20.81 23.56 3.49
CA PRO A 10 -21.29 22.20 3.33
C PRO A 10 -22.79 22.15 3.65
N HIS A 11 -23.60 22.85 2.87
CA HIS A 11 -25.03 22.90 3.07
C HIS A 11 -25.71 22.30 1.86
N LEU A 12 -26.77 21.56 2.08
CA LEU A 12 -27.77 20.98 1.21
C LEU A 12 -28.28 21.88 0.06
N THR A 13 -27.67 23.05 -0.17
CA THR A 13 -27.97 23.95 -1.28
C THR A 13 -27.47 23.31 -2.59
N GLY A 14 -28.37 23.05 -3.50
CA GLY A 14 -28.08 22.48 -4.81
C GLY A 14 -27.85 20.96 -4.84
N GLY A 15 -28.15 20.22 -3.74
CA GLY A 15 -28.01 18.76 -3.71
C GLY A 15 -26.62 18.24 -3.35
N HIS A 16 -25.66 19.11 -3.02
CA HIS A 16 -24.29 18.74 -2.63
C HIS A 16 -24.17 18.69 -1.10
N LEU A 17 -24.07 17.47 -0.53
CA LEU A 17 -23.99 17.23 0.92
C LEU A 17 -22.80 17.95 1.59
N LEU A 18 -21.63 17.86 0.97
CA LEU A 18 -20.37 18.43 1.47
C LEU A 18 -19.90 19.66 0.67
N GLY A 19 -20.77 20.17 -0.23
CA GLY A 19 -20.39 21.25 -1.13
C GLY A 19 -19.55 20.77 -2.33
N THR A 20 -18.89 21.72 -2.99
CA THR A 20 -18.10 21.47 -4.19
C THR A 20 -16.65 21.91 -4.01
N ASP A 21 -15.75 21.32 -4.77
CA ASP A 21 -14.35 21.73 -4.90
C ASP A 21 -14.22 23.01 -5.76
N SER A 22 -13.00 23.47 -5.99
CA SER A 22 -12.70 24.64 -6.81
C SER A 22 -13.10 24.53 -8.29
N LYS A 23 -13.34 23.33 -8.78
CA LYS A 23 -13.77 23.02 -10.14
C LYS A 23 -15.29 22.80 -10.25
N GLY A 24 -16.01 22.87 -9.13
CA GLY A 24 -17.45 22.62 -9.06
C GLY A 24 -17.80 21.12 -8.95
N ALA A 25 -16.82 20.24 -8.66
CA ALA A 25 -17.09 18.83 -8.45
C ALA A 25 -17.64 18.58 -7.03
N ASP A 26 -18.63 17.69 -6.92
CA ASP A 26 -19.25 17.28 -5.65
C ASP A 26 -18.21 16.55 -4.78
N ILE A 27 -17.93 17.11 -3.58
CA ILE A 27 -16.96 16.57 -2.64
C ILE A 27 -17.35 15.17 -2.18
N ALA A 28 -18.64 14.91 -1.86
CA ALA A 28 -19.08 13.60 -1.41
C ALA A 28 -18.85 12.54 -2.51
N ALA A 29 -19.24 12.81 -3.74
CA ALA A 29 -18.99 11.93 -4.87
C ALA A 29 -17.48 11.70 -5.09
N TYR A 30 -16.68 12.76 -4.93
CA TYR A 30 -15.22 12.70 -5.06
C TYR A 30 -14.58 11.84 -3.96
N LEU A 31 -15.06 11.92 -2.73
CA LEU A 31 -14.57 11.09 -1.62
C LEU A 31 -14.88 9.61 -1.84
N PHE A 32 -16.10 9.26 -2.27
CA PHE A 32 -16.46 7.88 -2.60
C PHE A 32 -15.69 7.36 -3.82
N GLY A 33 -15.52 8.19 -4.85
CA GLY A 33 -14.68 7.86 -6.01
C GLY A 33 -13.23 7.60 -5.60
N GLY A 34 -12.68 8.42 -4.73
CA GLY A 34 -11.32 8.26 -4.18
C GLY A 34 -11.17 6.98 -3.34
N LEU A 35 -12.19 6.60 -2.56
CA LEU A 35 -12.20 5.33 -1.85
C LEU A 35 -12.12 4.15 -2.82
N GLN A 36 -12.91 4.15 -3.90
CA GLN A 36 -12.86 3.11 -4.93
C GLN A 36 -11.48 3.06 -5.61
N VAL A 37 -10.88 4.22 -5.89
CA VAL A 37 -9.52 4.31 -6.45
C VAL A 37 -8.51 3.66 -5.50
N ASN A 38 -8.55 3.99 -4.21
CA ASN A 38 -7.63 3.44 -3.21
C ASN A 38 -7.80 1.92 -3.03
N ILE A 39 -9.04 1.40 -3.03
CA ILE A 39 -9.30 -0.04 -2.98
C ILE A 39 -8.73 -0.74 -4.22
N LYS A 40 -9.00 -0.24 -5.42
CA LYS A 40 -8.45 -0.79 -6.67
C LYS A 40 -6.92 -0.74 -6.67
N ALA A 41 -6.35 0.36 -6.19
CA ALA A 41 -4.91 0.51 -6.07
C ALA A 41 -4.30 -0.54 -5.15
N ALA A 42 -4.89 -0.77 -3.97
CA ALA A 42 -4.43 -1.81 -3.05
C ALA A 42 -4.51 -3.20 -3.68
N LEU A 43 -5.63 -3.53 -4.36
CA LEU A 43 -5.83 -4.82 -5.04
C LEU A 43 -4.81 -5.10 -6.16
N ILE A 44 -4.28 -4.07 -6.81
CA ILE A 44 -3.25 -4.21 -7.84
C ILE A 44 -1.85 -4.24 -7.21
N TYR A 45 -1.59 -3.34 -6.27
CA TYR A 45 -0.28 -3.14 -5.65
C TYR A 45 0.14 -4.34 -4.78
N LEU A 46 -0.76 -4.83 -3.91
CA LEU A 46 -0.43 -5.90 -2.97
C LEU A 46 0.06 -7.19 -3.64
N PRO A 47 -0.64 -7.75 -4.65
CA PRO A 47 -0.15 -8.95 -5.33
C PRO A 47 1.26 -8.77 -5.92
N ILE A 48 1.57 -7.58 -6.47
CA ILE A 48 2.89 -7.31 -7.06
C ILE A 48 3.97 -7.34 -5.97
N VAL A 49 3.83 -6.52 -4.92
CA VAL A 49 4.87 -6.39 -3.90
C VAL A 49 5.02 -7.65 -3.06
N TYR A 50 3.91 -8.35 -2.77
CA TYR A 50 3.95 -9.59 -2.00
C TYR A 50 4.51 -10.75 -2.82
N SER A 51 4.20 -10.87 -4.11
CA SER A 51 4.80 -11.90 -4.96
C SER A 51 6.31 -11.75 -5.03
N ILE A 52 6.80 -10.53 -5.24
CA ILE A 52 8.24 -10.25 -5.27
C ILE A 52 8.85 -10.46 -3.87
N GLY A 53 8.25 -9.84 -2.85
CA GLY A 53 8.78 -9.85 -1.49
C GLY A 53 8.84 -11.25 -0.87
N LEU A 54 7.79 -12.05 -1.04
CA LEU A 54 7.75 -13.44 -0.56
C LEU A 54 8.78 -14.31 -1.29
N THR A 55 8.82 -14.22 -2.62
CA THR A 55 9.74 -15.05 -3.41
C THR A 55 11.19 -14.74 -3.06
N LEU A 56 11.58 -13.47 -3.12
CA LEU A 56 12.96 -13.06 -2.80
C LEU A 56 13.30 -13.29 -1.34
N GLY A 57 12.40 -12.95 -0.42
CA GLY A 57 12.62 -13.12 1.02
C GLY A 57 12.79 -14.58 1.42
N MET A 58 11.94 -15.47 0.90
CA MET A 58 12.07 -16.91 1.14
C MET A 58 13.35 -17.47 0.54
N PHE A 59 13.70 -17.06 -0.68
CA PHE A 59 14.91 -17.51 -1.35
C PHE A 59 16.16 -17.07 -0.55
N MET A 60 16.25 -15.80 -0.20
CA MET A 60 17.36 -15.24 0.60
C MET A 60 17.46 -15.93 1.96
N GLY A 61 16.34 -16.06 2.68
CA GLY A 61 16.31 -16.67 4.01
C GLY A 61 16.67 -18.15 4.02
N TYR A 62 16.23 -18.90 3.02
CA TYR A 62 16.48 -20.34 2.95
C TYR A 62 17.90 -20.66 2.50
N PHE A 63 18.35 -20.12 1.37
CA PHE A 63 19.66 -20.44 0.78
C PHE A 63 20.79 -19.65 1.41
N GLY A 64 20.57 -18.38 1.75
CA GLY A 64 21.60 -17.52 2.32
C GLY A 64 22.79 -17.27 1.38
N GLY A 65 23.98 -17.12 1.94
CA GLY A 65 25.22 -17.02 1.19
C GLY A 65 25.39 -15.73 0.37
N LYS A 66 26.14 -15.80 -0.75
CA LYS A 66 26.49 -14.62 -1.55
C LYS A 66 25.29 -13.96 -2.21
N ALA A 67 24.29 -14.75 -2.65
CA ALA A 67 23.07 -14.20 -3.26
C ALA A 67 22.26 -13.40 -2.26
N ASP A 68 22.14 -13.88 -1.03
CA ASP A 68 21.50 -13.15 0.08
C ASP A 68 22.21 -11.83 0.36
N LEU A 69 23.53 -11.85 0.50
CA LEU A 69 24.33 -10.64 0.77
C LEU A 69 24.21 -9.63 -0.38
N LEU A 70 24.26 -10.07 -1.63
CA LEU A 70 24.12 -9.20 -2.79
C LEU A 70 22.75 -8.51 -2.82
N THR A 71 21.68 -9.31 -2.65
CA THR A 71 20.32 -8.77 -2.65
C THR A 71 20.10 -7.79 -1.49
N GLN A 72 20.66 -8.06 -0.30
CA GLN A 72 20.63 -7.11 0.81
C GLN A 72 21.34 -5.78 0.46
N ARG A 73 22.50 -5.82 -0.21
CA ARG A 73 23.19 -4.61 -0.65
C ARG A 73 22.37 -3.80 -1.65
N ILE A 74 21.69 -4.49 -2.57
CA ILE A 74 20.75 -3.82 -3.49
C ILE A 74 19.64 -3.13 -2.70
N ILE A 75 18.98 -3.84 -1.78
CA ILE A 75 17.91 -3.28 -0.94
C ILE A 75 18.42 -2.08 -0.14
N GLU A 76 19.59 -2.19 0.49
CA GLU A 76 20.18 -1.10 1.28
C GLU A 76 20.42 0.15 0.43
N VAL A 77 21.00 0.01 -0.77
CA VAL A 77 21.22 1.13 -1.68
C VAL A 77 19.90 1.80 -2.10
N PHE A 78 18.93 1.00 -2.53
CA PHE A 78 17.62 1.53 -2.94
C PHE A 78 16.86 2.16 -1.78
N SER A 79 16.96 1.62 -0.58
CA SER A 79 16.30 2.15 0.63
C SER A 79 16.86 3.51 1.07
N GLN A 80 18.08 3.90 0.64
CA GLN A 80 18.64 5.23 0.91
C GLN A 80 18.06 6.30 -0.03
N LEU A 81 17.45 5.90 -1.13
CA LEU A 81 16.85 6.85 -2.06
C LEU A 81 15.53 7.39 -1.50
N PRO A 82 15.30 8.70 -1.54
CA PRO A 82 14.01 9.27 -1.15
C PRO A 82 12.95 8.88 -2.17
N PHE A 83 12.23 7.78 -1.89
CA PHE A 83 11.41 7.06 -2.84
C PHE A 83 10.38 7.95 -3.57
N LEU A 84 9.72 8.88 -2.86
CA LEU A 84 8.76 9.80 -3.48
C LEU A 84 9.40 10.63 -4.60
N PHE A 85 10.60 11.18 -4.37
CA PHE A 85 11.32 11.95 -5.39
C PHE A 85 11.66 11.10 -6.61
N VAL A 86 12.11 9.86 -6.39
CA VAL A 86 12.44 8.96 -7.51
C VAL A 86 11.19 8.63 -8.31
N VAL A 87 10.08 8.30 -7.63
CA VAL A 87 8.81 8.01 -8.31
C VAL A 87 8.28 9.24 -9.06
N MET A 88 8.38 10.44 -8.48
CA MET A 88 8.00 11.69 -9.14
C MET A 88 8.80 11.93 -10.41
N ILE A 89 10.13 11.80 -10.34
CA ILE A 89 11.01 11.94 -11.52
C ILE A 89 10.63 10.90 -12.58
N MET A 90 10.47 9.64 -12.19
CA MET A 90 10.09 8.57 -13.14
C MET A 90 8.71 8.81 -13.75
N ALA A 91 7.75 9.28 -12.97
CA ALA A 91 6.42 9.62 -13.48
C ALA A 91 6.49 10.79 -14.48
N ASP A 92 7.39 11.75 -14.27
CA ASP A 92 7.53 12.91 -15.15
C ASP A 92 8.10 12.55 -16.53
N PHE A 93 8.97 11.55 -16.61
CA PHE A 93 9.46 11.03 -17.89
C PHE A 93 8.38 10.34 -18.74
N VAL A 94 7.24 9.96 -18.13
CA VAL A 94 6.17 9.29 -18.86
C VAL A 94 5.17 10.33 -19.38
N PRO A 95 4.86 10.33 -20.70
CA PRO A 95 3.84 11.21 -21.28
C PRO A 95 2.48 11.06 -20.58
N LEU A 96 1.77 12.18 -20.36
CA LEU A 96 0.50 12.22 -19.62
C LEU A 96 -0.55 11.21 -20.12
N HIS A 97 -0.63 10.97 -21.43
CA HIS A 97 -1.59 10.04 -22.02
C HIS A 97 -1.30 8.56 -21.70
N LEU A 98 -0.08 8.24 -21.25
CA LEU A 98 0.32 6.90 -20.79
C LEU A 98 0.27 6.76 -19.26
N ARG A 99 0.10 7.86 -18.53
CA ARG A 99 -0.04 7.83 -17.07
C ARG A 99 -1.40 7.27 -16.71
N GLY A 100 -1.42 6.05 -16.23
CA GLY A 100 -2.61 5.37 -15.72
C GLY A 100 -2.35 4.79 -14.34
N MET A 101 -3.42 4.30 -13.70
CA MET A 101 -3.32 3.68 -12.38
C MET A 101 -2.27 2.56 -12.35
N PHE A 102 -2.27 1.67 -13.35
CA PHE A 102 -1.34 0.56 -13.40
C PHE A 102 0.12 1.00 -13.41
N LEU A 103 0.47 2.00 -14.23
CA LEU A 103 1.83 2.53 -14.30
C LEU A 103 2.30 3.11 -12.97
N ILE A 104 1.49 3.97 -12.35
CA ILE A 104 1.84 4.58 -11.05
C ILE A 104 2.04 3.50 -9.99
N LEU A 105 1.18 2.48 -9.97
CA LEU A 105 1.30 1.37 -9.01
C LEU A 105 2.53 0.50 -9.28
N VAL A 106 2.93 0.29 -10.53
CA VAL A 106 4.19 -0.40 -10.86
C VAL A 106 5.38 0.40 -10.37
N LEU A 107 5.40 1.72 -10.57
CA LEU A 107 6.47 2.60 -10.06
C LEU A 107 6.55 2.55 -8.52
N LEU A 108 5.42 2.63 -7.82
CA LEU A 108 5.37 2.46 -6.36
C LEU A 108 5.85 1.07 -5.93
N SER A 109 5.50 0.03 -6.68
CA SER A 109 5.88 -1.35 -6.39
C SER A 109 7.38 -1.58 -6.51
N MET A 110 8.11 -0.77 -7.29
CA MET A 110 9.58 -0.87 -7.38
C MET A 110 10.29 -0.67 -6.03
N PHE A 111 9.64 -0.02 -5.08
CA PHE A 111 10.17 0.20 -3.74
C PHE A 111 9.45 -0.63 -2.66
N GLY A 112 8.17 -0.91 -2.84
CA GLY A 112 7.32 -1.53 -1.83
C GLY A 112 7.70 -2.96 -1.43
N TRP A 113 8.31 -3.73 -2.34
CA TRP A 113 8.70 -5.12 -2.10
C TRP A 113 9.86 -5.27 -1.10
N MET A 114 10.71 -4.25 -0.95
CA MET A 114 11.95 -4.34 -0.15
C MET A 114 11.67 -4.63 1.32
N HIS A 115 10.72 -3.92 1.92
CA HIS A 115 10.33 -4.12 3.32
C HIS A 115 9.74 -5.52 3.56
N ILE A 116 8.87 -5.98 2.65
CA ILE A 116 8.30 -7.33 2.70
C ILE A 116 9.40 -8.39 2.61
N THR A 117 10.34 -8.22 1.65
CA THR A 117 11.48 -9.12 1.48
C THR A 117 12.30 -9.27 2.76
N TYR A 118 12.62 -8.15 3.42
CA TYR A 118 13.42 -8.16 4.64
C TYR A 118 12.73 -8.94 5.77
N LEU A 119 11.44 -8.72 5.99
CA LEU A 119 10.67 -9.39 7.04
C LEU A 119 10.49 -10.89 6.73
N VAL A 120 10.14 -11.22 5.50
CA VAL A 120 9.98 -12.60 5.04
C VAL A 120 11.30 -13.37 5.11
N ARG A 121 12.42 -12.73 4.71
CA ARG A 121 13.74 -13.32 4.86
C ARG A 121 14.05 -13.72 6.29
N THR A 122 13.86 -12.79 7.22
CA THR A 122 14.11 -13.02 8.65
C THR A 122 13.24 -14.15 9.21
N ALA A 123 11.96 -14.15 8.83
CA ALA A 123 11.04 -15.21 9.22
C ALA A 123 11.42 -16.56 8.61
N THR A 124 11.80 -16.61 7.34
CA THR A 124 12.26 -17.83 6.66
C THR A 124 13.53 -18.38 7.31
N MET A 125 14.47 -17.53 7.70
CA MET A 125 15.67 -17.94 8.44
C MET A 125 15.32 -18.62 9.76
N LYS A 126 14.30 -18.15 10.46
CA LYS A 126 13.80 -18.76 11.69
C LYS A 126 13.08 -20.09 11.42
N GLU A 127 12.19 -20.10 10.41
CA GLU A 127 11.41 -21.32 10.10
C GLU A 127 12.28 -22.46 9.55
N LYS A 128 13.33 -22.18 8.80
CA LYS A 128 14.22 -23.24 8.26
C LYS A 128 14.99 -24.03 9.32
N THR A 129 15.07 -23.53 10.56
CA THR A 129 15.71 -24.20 11.69
C THR A 129 14.75 -25.07 12.52
N ARG A 130 13.46 -25.09 12.15
CA ARG A 130 12.44 -25.86 12.84
C ARG A 130 12.57 -27.38 12.57
N GLU A 131 12.16 -28.17 13.54
CA GLU A 131 12.24 -29.65 13.50
C GLU A 131 11.46 -30.24 12.31
N TYR A 132 10.29 -29.71 11.98
CA TYR A 132 9.50 -30.19 10.85
C TYR A 132 10.23 -29.99 9.50
N VAL A 133 11.05 -28.94 9.36
CA VAL A 133 11.87 -28.72 8.17
C VAL A 133 13.04 -29.71 8.13
N ALA A 134 13.65 -29.99 9.29
CA ALA A 134 14.69 -31.00 9.42
C ALA A 134 14.16 -32.40 9.06
N ALA A 135 13.00 -32.78 9.58
CA ALA A 135 12.32 -34.04 9.26
C ALA A 135 12.02 -34.17 7.76
N ALA A 136 11.44 -33.13 7.13
CA ALA A 136 11.17 -33.12 5.69
C ALA A 136 12.45 -33.32 4.86
N ARG A 137 13.56 -32.71 5.30
CA ARG A 137 14.87 -32.84 4.64
C ARG A 137 15.42 -34.28 4.75
N ILE A 138 15.29 -34.90 5.93
CA ILE A 138 15.71 -36.33 6.12
C ILE A 138 14.86 -37.26 5.26
N MET A 139 13.58 -36.96 5.06
CA MET A 139 12.69 -37.70 4.15
C MET A 139 12.98 -37.47 2.65
N GLY A 140 14.01 -36.68 2.30
CA GLY A 140 14.42 -36.42 0.92
C GLY A 140 13.67 -35.30 0.23
N ALA A 141 12.92 -34.45 0.95
CA ALA A 141 12.24 -33.31 0.35
C ALA A 141 13.24 -32.28 -0.22
N GLY A 142 13.06 -31.91 -1.48
CA GLY A 142 13.88 -30.88 -2.14
C GLY A 142 13.59 -29.46 -1.61
N PRO A 143 14.53 -28.52 -1.83
CA PRO A 143 14.44 -27.14 -1.30
C PRO A 143 13.14 -26.41 -1.68
N PHE A 144 12.73 -26.50 -2.94
CA PHE A 144 11.50 -25.84 -3.41
C PHE A 144 10.24 -26.44 -2.79
N HIS A 145 10.23 -27.76 -2.57
CA HIS A 145 9.13 -28.42 -1.87
C HIS A 145 9.04 -27.95 -0.42
N ILE A 146 10.17 -27.83 0.27
CA ILE A 146 10.25 -27.33 1.64
C ILE A 146 9.74 -25.88 1.70
N LEU A 147 10.18 -25.02 0.79
CA LEU A 147 9.74 -23.61 0.74
C LEU A 147 8.23 -23.52 0.53
N ALA A 148 7.69 -24.19 -0.50
CA ALA A 148 6.28 -24.04 -0.87
C ALA A 148 5.31 -24.77 0.08
N ARG A 149 5.69 -25.96 0.58
CA ARG A 149 4.79 -26.84 1.34
C ARG A 149 4.92 -26.69 2.85
N HIS A 150 6.11 -26.30 3.32
CA HIS A 150 6.39 -26.26 4.76
C HIS A 150 6.64 -24.82 5.28
N ILE A 151 7.40 -24.02 4.57
CA ILE A 151 7.76 -22.66 5.05
C ILE A 151 6.67 -21.66 4.71
N LEU A 152 6.26 -21.55 3.45
CA LEU A 152 5.28 -20.56 3.01
C LEU A 152 3.96 -20.59 3.80
N PRO A 153 3.34 -21.76 4.10
CA PRO A 153 2.12 -21.79 4.92
C PRO A 153 2.35 -21.24 6.35
N ASN A 154 3.54 -21.44 6.92
CA ASN A 154 3.87 -20.93 8.25
C ASN A 154 4.19 -19.42 8.26
N LEU A 155 4.43 -18.81 7.09
CA LEU A 155 4.61 -17.36 6.96
C LEU A 155 3.28 -16.60 6.82
N THR A 156 2.14 -17.29 6.67
CA THR A 156 0.84 -16.63 6.46
C THR A 156 0.47 -15.66 7.57
N GLY A 157 0.78 -15.98 8.83
CA GLY A 157 0.54 -15.09 9.95
C GLY A 157 1.28 -13.75 9.82
N ILE A 158 2.54 -13.77 9.36
CA ILE A 158 3.32 -12.56 9.13
C ILE A 158 2.74 -11.79 7.93
N VAL A 159 2.41 -12.49 6.84
CA VAL A 159 1.82 -11.88 5.65
C VAL A 159 0.54 -11.13 6.00
N VAL A 160 -0.37 -11.79 6.72
CA VAL A 160 -1.65 -11.20 7.15
C VAL A 160 -1.42 -9.98 8.05
N THR A 161 -0.46 -10.05 8.97
CA THR A 161 -0.11 -8.92 9.86
C THR A 161 0.42 -7.71 9.07
N LEU A 162 1.09 -7.91 7.93
CA LEU A 162 1.66 -6.83 7.13
C LEU A 162 0.66 -6.19 6.16
N LEU A 163 -0.43 -6.86 5.81
CA LEU A 163 -1.41 -6.37 4.83
C LEU A 163 -1.96 -4.97 5.14
N PRO A 164 -2.46 -4.67 6.36
CA PRO A 164 -3.01 -3.35 6.67
C PRO A 164 -1.95 -2.24 6.52
N PHE A 165 -0.73 -2.49 6.94
CA PHE A 165 0.37 -1.52 6.82
C PHE A 165 0.74 -1.26 5.35
N SER A 166 0.69 -2.29 4.51
CA SER A 166 0.94 -2.16 3.07
C SER A 166 -0.20 -1.43 2.36
N ILE A 167 -1.46 -1.63 2.77
CA ILE A 167 -2.61 -0.86 2.28
C ILE A 167 -2.45 0.61 2.68
N ALA A 168 -2.14 0.89 3.95
CA ALA A 168 -1.91 2.24 4.42
C ALA A 168 -0.77 2.93 3.65
N ALA A 169 0.31 2.22 3.39
CA ALA A 169 1.46 2.73 2.65
C ALA A 169 1.10 3.13 1.22
N VAL A 170 0.36 2.30 0.47
CA VAL A 170 -0.05 2.65 -0.91
C VAL A 170 -1.05 3.79 -0.95
N VAL A 171 -2.01 3.84 -0.02
CA VAL A 171 -2.99 4.94 0.09
C VAL A 171 -2.28 6.27 0.36
N LEU A 172 -1.36 6.30 1.33
CA LEU A 172 -0.59 7.50 1.66
C LEU A 172 0.35 7.91 0.52
N SER A 173 0.97 6.95 -0.16
CA SER A 173 1.86 7.22 -1.30
C SER A 173 1.08 7.83 -2.48
N LEU A 174 -0.09 7.28 -2.80
CA LEU A 174 -0.96 7.85 -3.84
C LEU A 174 -1.44 9.24 -3.47
N ALA A 175 -1.90 9.43 -2.22
CA ALA A 175 -2.34 10.75 -1.75
C ALA A 175 -1.18 11.77 -1.80
N SER A 176 0.04 11.37 -1.45
CA SER A 176 1.21 12.25 -1.52
C SER A 176 1.57 12.62 -2.96
N LEU A 177 1.58 11.65 -3.89
CA LEU A 177 1.84 11.91 -5.30
C LEU A 177 0.74 12.78 -5.94
N ASP A 178 -0.53 12.51 -5.63
CA ASP A 178 -1.66 13.32 -6.09
C ASP A 178 -1.58 14.76 -5.55
N TYR A 179 -1.20 14.92 -4.27
CA TYR A 179 -0.98 16.23 -3.65
C TYR A 179 0.11 17.04 -4.35
N LEU A 180 1.19 16.36 -4.75
CA LEU A 180 2.33 16.98 -5.43
C LEU A 180 2.13 17.14 -6.95
N GLY A 181 1.00 16.65 -7.51
CA GLY A 181 0.67 16.76 -8.93
C GLY A 181 1.31 15.68 -9.83
N PHE A 182 1.95 14.66 -9.24
CA PHE A 182 2.59 13.55 -9.96
C PHE A 182 1.81 12.23 -9.86
N GLY A 183 0.59 12.27 -9.31
CA GLY A 183 -0.24 11.09 -9.11
C GLY A 183 -1.03 10.67 -10.34
N LEU A 184 -2.26 10.21 -10.11
CA LEU A 184 -3.16 9.72 -11.14
C LEU A 184 -3.69 10.87 -12.02
N PRO A 185 -4.05 10.62 -13.28
CA PRO A 185 -4.73 11.60 -14.13
C PRO A 185 -6.03 12.16 -13.52
N ASP A 186 -6.48 13.31 -13.98
CA ASP A 186 -7.70 13.99 -13.48
C ASP A 186 -8.99 13.19 -13.66
N THR A 187 -8.97 12.14 -14.48
CA THR A 187 -10.07 11.18 -14.63
C THR A 187 -10.32 10.33 -13.40
N TYR A 188 -9.37 10.28 -12.47
CA TYR A 188 -9.47 9.57 -11.20
C TYR A 188 -9.72 10.55 -10.06
N ALA A 189 -10.60 10.21 -9.14
CA ALA A 189 -10.78 10.96 -7.91
C ALA A 189 -9.58 10.71 -6.97
N GLY A 190 -8.76 11.74 -6.75
CA GLY A 190 -7.54 11.66 -5.90
C GLY A 190 -7.68 12.50 -4.65
N TRP A 191 -7.65 11.89 -3.48
CA TRP A 191 -7.78 12.61 -2.20
C TRP A 191 -6.63 13.59 -1.95
N GLY A 192 -5.43 13.30 -2.48
CA GLY A 192 -4.29 14.20 -2.38
C GLY A 192 -4.51 15.51 -3.17
N ARG A 193 -5.16 15.44 -4.33
CA ARG A 193 -5.53 16.66 -5.10
C ARG A 193 -6.57 17.48 -4.38
N LEU A 194 -7.55 16.83 -3.75
CA LEU A 194 -8.56 17.54 -2.94
C LEU A 194 -7.92 18.24 -1.74
N LEU A 195 -6.91 17.62 -1.10
CA LEU A 195 -6.08 18.26 -0.07
C LEU A 195 -5.34 19.47 -0.61
N ASN A 196 -4.70 19.36 -1.78
CA ASN A 196 -3.96 20.45 -2.41
C ASN A 196 -4.89 21.62 -2.75
N ASP A 197 -6.06 21.34 -3.34
CA ASP A 197 -7.07 22.36 -3.68
C ASP A 197 -7.56 23.09 -2.41
N GLY A 198 -7.90 22.34 -1.35
CA GLY A 198 -8.37 22.92 -0.09
C GLY A 198 -7.31 23.74 0.65
N LEU A 199 -6.02 23.33 0.60
CA LEU A 199 -4.92 24.09 1.20
C LEU A 199 -4.57 25.34 0.39
N SER A 200 -4.74 25.32 -0.93
CA SER A 200 -4.54 26.49 -1.78
C SER A 200 -5.64 27.55 -1.59
N LYS A 201 -6.78 27.17 -1.03
CA LYS A 201 -7.96 28.03 -0.83
C LYS A 201 -8.50 27.91 0.59
N LEU A 202 -7.78 28.49 1.54
CA LEU A 202 -8.13 28.45 2.97
C LEU A 202 -9.47 29.10 3.32
N SER A 203 -10.09 29.83 2.40
CA SER A 203 -11.47 30.33 2.55
C SER A 203 -12.52 29.22 2.56
N SER A 204 -12.18 28.01 2.14
CA SER A 204 -13.06 26.85 2.03
C SER A 204 -12.51 25.66 2.86
N PRO A 205 -12.48 25.77 4.21
CA PRO A 205 -11.83 24.77 5.06
C PRO A 205 -12.49 23.38 5.00
N TRP A 206 -13.75 23.28 4.57
CA TRP A 206 -14.44 22.00 4.43
C TRP A 206 -13.85 21.12 3.34
N VAL A 207 -13.21 21.67 2.31
CA VAL A 207 -12.56 20.91 1.23
C VAL A 207 -11.38 20.11 1.79
N VAL A 208 -10.47 20.78 2.50
CA VAL A 208 -9.31 20.13 3.11
C VAL A 208 -9.71 19.20 4.25
N SER A 209 -10.66 19.61 5.10
CA SER A 209 -11.09 18.79 6.24
C SER A 209 -11.79 17.51 5.80
N SER A 210 -12.62 17.55 4.74
CA SER A 210 -13.28 16.35 4.21
C SER A 210 -12.29 15.33 3.64
N ALA A 211 -11.29 15.78 2.87
CA ALA A 211 -10.26 14.91 2.34
C ALA A 211 -9.37 14.33 3.46
N PHE A 212 -9.00 15.15 4.43
CA PHE A 212 -8.24 14.71 5.60
C PHE A 212 -9.01 13.68 6.43
N CYS A 213 -10.28 13.96 6.75
CA CYS A 213 -11.13 13.00 7.47
C CYS A 213 -11.29 11.68 6.71
N ALA A 214 -11.47 11.72 5.38
CA ALA A 214 -11.57 10.52 4.56
C ALA A 214 -10.30 9.66 4.64
N LEU A 215 -9.13 10.28 4.57
CA LEU A 215 -7.84 9.58 4.75
C LEU A 215 -7.74 8.97 6.13
N VAL A 216 -7.97 9.75 7.19
CA VAL A 216 -7.85 9.28 8.58
C VAL A 216 -8.82 8.12 8.85
N ILE A 217 -10.10 8.29 8.48
CA ILE A 217 -11.12 7.24 8.69
C ILE A 217 -10.73 5.97 7.92
N THR A 218 -10.29 6.08 6.67
CA THR A 218 -9.90 4.91 5.88
C THR A 218 -8.70 4.20 6.50
N LEU A 219 -7.67 4.93 6.93
CA LEU A 219 -6.50 4.35 7.57
C LEU A 219 -6.86 3.69 8.91
N MET A 220 -7.71 4.31 9.71
CA MET A 220 -8.22 3.71 10.94
C MET A 220 -9.00 2.42 10.67
N LEU A 221 -9.93 2.42 9.71
CA LEU A 221 -10.70 1.24 9.35
C LEU A 221 -9.78 0.10 8.85
N VAL A 222 -8.82 0.40 8.00
CA VAL A 222 -7.84 -0.58 7.52
C VAL A 222 -7.04 -1.18 8.68
N THR A 223 -6.63 -0.35 9.62
CA THR A 223 -5.88 -0.79 10.81
C THR A 223 -6.74 -1.67 11.72
N PHE A 224 -7.98 -1.26 12.02
CA PHE A 224 -8.89 -2.06 12.86
C PHE A 224 -9.26 -3.40 12.20
N ILE A 225 -9.58 -3.40 10.92
CA ILE A 225 -9.87 -4.64 10.18
C ILE A 225 -8.62 -5.54 10.17
N GLY A 226 -7.46 -4.96 9.94
CA GLY A 226 -6.19 -5.69 9.94
C GLY A 226 -5.88 -6.32 11.29
N GLU A 227 -6.11 -5.62 12.40
CA GLU A 227 -5.91 -6.17 13.74
C GLU A 227 -6.92 -7.29 14.04
N ALA A 228 -8.18 -7.13 13.65
CA ALA A 228 -9.19 -8.19 13.81
C ALA A 228 -8.84 -9.44 13.00
N VAL A 229 -8.36 -9.30 11.77
CA VAL A 229 -7.92 -10.43 10.94
C VAL A 229 -6.66 -11.08 11.53
N ARG A 230 -5.71 -10.29 12.01
CA ARG A 230 -4.51 -10.79 12.71
C ARG A 230 -4.88 -11.61 13.93
N GLU A 231 -5.79 -11.11 14.78
CA GLU A 231 -6.26 -11.83 15.96
C GLU A 231 -6.94 -13.16 15.61
N ALA A 232 -7.71 -13.20 14.52
CA ALA A 232 -8.38 -14.41 14.06
C ALA A 232 -7.40 -15.47 13.51
N VAL A 233 -6.25 -15.06 12.99
CA VAL A 233 -5.23 -15.94 12.40
C VAL A 233 -4.15 -16.34 13.42
N ASP A 234 -4.07 -15.70 14.60
CA ASP A 234 -3.06 -16.02 15.62
C ASP A 234 -3.41 -17.31 16.37
N PRO A 235 -2.64 -18.41 16.17
CA PRO A 235 -2.94 -19.71 16.78
C PRO A 235 -2.71 -19.73 18.30
N ARG A 236 -2.06 -18.72 18.88
CA ARG A 236 -1.69 -18.71 20.30
C ARG A 236 -2.86 -18.49 21.25
N ARG A 237 -3.98 -17.94 20.78
CA ARG A 237 -5.19 -17.73 21.61
C ARG A 237 -5.99 -19.01 21.89
N HIS A 238 -5.80 -20.07 21.12
CA HIS A 238 -6.54 -21.32 21.32
C HIS A 238 -5.92 -22.28 22.34
N THR A 239 -4.76 -21.94 22.92
CA THR A 239 -4.02 -22.83 23.84
C THR A 239 -4.30 -22.56 25.34
N TYR A 240 -5.24 -21.66 25.67
CA TYR A 240 -5.52 -21.31 27.08
C TYR A 240 -6.78 -21.98 27.70
N TYR A 241 -7.35 -22.97 27.02
CA TYR A 241 -8.53 -23.69 27.52
C TYR A 241 -8.37 -25.22 27.57
N GLU A 242 -7.15 -25.75 27.81
CA GLU A 242 -6.94 -27.12 28.25
C GLU A 242 -6.15 -27.17 29.54
#